data_f539566ce1967ae6a0d19a3735ad91d7
#
_entry.id   f539566ce1967ae6a0d19a3735ad91d7
#
_cell.length_a   1.000
_cell.length_b   1.000
_cell.length_c   1.000
_cell.angle_alpha   90.00
_cell.angle_beta   90.00
_cell.angle_gamma   90.00
#
_symmetry.space_group_name_H-M   'P 1'
#
loop_
_entity.id
_entity.type
_entity.pdbx_description
1 polymer ?
#
loop_
_entity_poly.entity_id
_entity_poly.type
_entity_poly.pdbx_seq_one_letter_code
_entity_poly.pdbx_strand_id
1 'polypeptide(L)'
;MWDNFYPFRFLIQLISTFMMTYPTLESFVGNTPLVRLQRLPHHPSNTILLKLEGNNPAGSVKDRPALSMISRAEERGEIKSGDRLIEATSGNTGIALAMAAAIKGYKTVSYTHL
;
A
#
# COMPACT_ATOMS: atom_id res chain seq x y z
N MET A 1 13.99 -27.95 -39.78
CA MET A 1 13.45 -26.93 -40.70
C MET A 1 12.60 -25.92 -39.95
N TRP A 2 13.10 -25.41 -38.74
CA TRP A 2 12.42 -24.39 -37.93
C TRP A 2 13.40 -23.42 -37.27
N ASP A 3 14.61 -23.20 -37.83
CA ASP A 3 15.67 -22.42 -37.16
C ASP A 3 15.79 -20.95 -37.61
N ASN A 4 14.77 -20.37 -38.27
CA ASN A 4 14.82 -19.01 -38.80
C ASN A 4 13.84 -18.02 -38.17
N PHE A 5 13.53 -18.15 -36.86
CA PHE A 5 12.73 -17.16 -36.13
C PHE A 5 13.53 -16.37 -35.08
N TYR A 6 14.78 -16.01 -35.40
CA TYR A 6 15.63 -15.17 -34.56
C TYR A 6 15.14 -13.73 -34.35
N PRO A 7 14.39 -13.07 -35.24
CA PRO A 7 13.94 -11.70 -34.97
C PRO A 7 12.87 -11.60 -33.89
N PHE A 8 12.07 -12.65 -33.69
CA PHE A 8 11.01 -12.65 -32.67
C PHE A 8 11.55 -12.78 -31.25
N ARG A 9 12.62 -13.48 -31.00
CA ARG A 9 13.29 -13.59 -29.70
C ARG A 9 13.90 -12.26 -29.28
N PHE A 10 14.47 -11.51 -30.19
CA PHE A 10 15.06 -10.20 -29.93
C PHE A 10 13.96 -9.16 -29.62
N LEU A 11 12.81 -9.24 -30.27
CA LEU A 11 11.65 -8.37 -30.04
C LEU A 11 11.02 -8.65 -28.65
N ILE A 12 10.89 -9.92 -28.27
CA ILE A 12 10.41 -10.33 -26.94
C ILE A 12 11.38 -9.87 -25.85
N GLN A 13 12.68 -9.92 -26.08
CA GLN A 13 13.70 -9.44 -25.15
C GLN A 13 13.69 -7.91 -25.02
N LEU A 14 13.46 -7.18 -26.10
CA LEU A 14 13.28 -5.72 -26.09
C LEU A 14 11.98 -5.30 -25.39
N ILE A 15 10.88 -6.03 -25.59
CA ILE A 15 9.60 -5.79 -24.91
C ILE A 15 9.73 -6.11 -23.40
N SER A 16 10.50 -7.13 -23.02
CA SER A 16 10.82 -7.46 -21.62
C SER A 16 11.66 -6.38 -20.93
N THR A 17 12.52 -5.67 -21.68
CA THR A 17 13.34 -4.57 -21.13
C THR A 17 12.54 -3.26 -21.01
N PHE A 18 11.42 -3.14 -21.71
CA PHE A 18 10.48 -2.02 -21.64
C PHE A 18 9.20 -2.40 -20.86
N MET A 19 9.25 -3.37 -19.95
CA MET A 19 8.16 -3.56 -19.01
C MET A 19 8.10 -2.31 -18.13
N MET A 20 7.16 -1.45 -18.42
CA MET A 20 6.74 -0.40 -17.47
C MET A 20 6.37 -1.12 -16.18
N THR A 21 7.24 -1.04 -15.18
CA THR A 21 6.94 -1.54 -13.84
C THR A 21 5.91 -0.61 -13.25
N TYR A 22 4.67 -1.05 -13.22
CA TYR A 22 3.63 -0.31 -12.51
C TYR A 22 3.90 -0.39 -11.00
N PRO A 23 3.72 0.72 -10.27
CA PRO A 23 3.87 0.71 -8.83
C PRO A 23 2.82 -0.22 -8.19
N THR A 24 3.19 -0.86 -7.10
CA THR A 24 2.31 -1.72 -6.33
C THR A 24 1.48 -0.92 -5.33
N LEU A 25 0.42 -1.52 -4.78
CA LEU A 25 -0.53 -0.82 -3.91
C LEU A 25 0.14 -0.27 -2.64
N GLU A 26 1.07 -1.05 -2.05
CA GLU A 26 1.83 -0.64 -0.86
C GLU A 26 2.73 0.57 -1.12
N SER A 27 3.19 0.81 -2.35
CA SER A 27 4.02 1.96 -2.69
C SER A 27 3.27 3.30 -2.59
N PHE A 28 1.94 3.25 -2.60
CA PHE A 28 1.10 4.43 -2.43
C PHE A 28 0.74 4.71 -0.96
N VAL A 29 0.95 3.77 -0.05
CA VAL A 29 0.69 3.99 1.38
C VAL A 29 1.57 5.11 1.90
N GLY A 30 0.93 6.16 2.41
CA GLY A 30 1.60 7.35 2.91
C GLY A 30 2.06 8.35 1.85
N ASN A 31 1.96 8.03 0.58
CA ASN A 31 2.24 8.97 -0.51
C ASN A 31 1.00 9.84 -0.81
N THR A 32 0.44 10.42 0.25
CA THR A 32 -0.78 11.22 0.19
C THR A 32 -0.48 12.68 -0.14
N PRO A 33 -1.39 13.40 -0.83
CA PRO A 33 -1.19 14.80 -1.18
C PRO A 33 -1.02 15.70 0.05
N LEU A 34 -0.17 16.70 -0.09
CA LEU A 34 -0.02 17.80 0.85
C LEU A 34 -0.55 19.06 0.18
N VAL A 35 -1.61 19.66 0.72
CA VAL A 35 -2.29 20.79 0.12
C VAL A 35 -2.32 22.00 1.05
N ARG A 36 -2.25 23.22 0.47
CA ARG A 36 -2.35 24.46 1.22
C ARG A 36 -3.81 24.81 1.47
N LEU A 37 -4.14 25.09 2.72
CA LEU A 37 -5.43 25.64 3.10
C LEU A 37 -5.54 27.11 2.64
N GLN A 38 -6.69 27.48 2.06
CA GLN A 38 -6.86 28.80 1.45
C GLN A 38 -7.85 29.72 2.18
N ARG A 39 -8.85 29.16 2.84
CA ARG A 39 -10.03 29.91 3.28
C ARG A 39 -10.36 29.85 4.78
N LEU A 40 -9.50 29.28 5.62
CA LEU A 40 -9.69 29.43 7.07
C LEU A 40 -9.08 30.72 7.58
N PRO A 41 -9.73 31.42 8.53
CA PRO A 41 -9.14 32.56 9.19
C PRO A 41 -7.83 32.16 9.89
N HIS A 42 -6.75 32.82 9.53
CA HIS A 42 -5.43 32.61 10.12
C HIS A 42 -4.61 33.90 10.00
N HIS A 43 -3.53 33.99 10.77
CA HIS A 43 -2.61 35.11 10.62
C HIS A 43 -1.97 35.10 9.23
N PRO A 44 -1.90 36.24 8.51
CA PRO A 44 -1.42 36.29 7.11
C PRO A 44 -0.03 35.71 6.90
N SER A 45 0.84 35.73 7.91
CA SER A 45 2.19 35.14 7.84
C SER A 45 2.22 33.63 8.01
N ASN A 46 1.10 32.98 8.39
CA ASN A 46 1.06 31.54 8.59
C ASN A 46 0.70 30.80 7.30
N THR A 47 1.37 29.70 7.07
CA THR A 47 1.00 28.72 6.04
C THR A 47 0.46 27.48 6.71
N ILE A 48 -0.78 27.14 6.43
CA ILE A 48 -1.43 25.93 6.95
C ILE A 48 -1.49 24.90 5.84
N LEU A 49 -0.91 23.73 6.09
CA LEU A 49 -0.89 22.60 5.16
C LEU A 49 -1.72 21.44 5.70
N LEU A 50 -2.45 20.78 4.82
CA LEU A 50 -3.24 19.59 5.10
C LEU A 50 -2.64 18.38 4.37
N LYS A 51 -2.40 17.32 5.11
CA LYS A 51 -2.06 16.02 4.55
C LYS A 51 -3.35 15.21 4.36
N LEU A 52 -3.68 14.90 3.11
CA LEU A 52 -4.96 14.26 2.77
C LEU A 52 -4.88 12.73 2.97
N GLU A 53 -4.93 12.28 4.22
CA GLU A 53 -4.76 10.87 4.58
C GLU A 53 -5.89 9.94 4.11
N GLY A 54 -7.05 10.48 3.73
CA GLY A 54 -8.10 9.75 3.04
C GLY A 54 -7.71 9.23 1.65
N ASN A 55 -6.62 9.73 1.07
CA ASN A 55 -6.09 9.31 -0.22
C ASN A 55 -5.13 8.10 -0.12
N ASN A 56 -4.95 7.52 1.06
CA ASN A 56 -4.29 6.23 1.16
C ASN A 56 -5.12 5.12 0.47
N PRO A 57 -4.50 4.02 0.00
CA PRO A 57 -5.18 2.96 -0.74
C PRO A 57 -6.41 2.34 -0.04
N ALA A 58 -6.37 2.12 1.28
CA ALA A 58 -7.52 1.67 2.06
C ALA A 58 -8.38 2.82 2.61
N GLY A 59 -8.09 4.06 2.24
CA GLY A 59 -8.93 5.23 2.48
C GLY A 59 -8.70 5.93 3.82
N SER A 60 -7.63 5.66 4.56
CA SER A 60 -7.37 6.35 5.83
C SER A 60 -5.89 6.38 6.24
N VAL A 61 -5.59 7.15 7.28
CA VAL A 61 -4.28 7.16 7.93
C VAL A 61 -3.86 5.79 8.49
N LYS A 62 -4.81 4.87 8.69
CA LYS A 62 -4.54 3.55 9.27
C LYS A 62 -3.75 2.63 8.34
N ASP A 63 -3.70 2.93 7.06
CA ASP A 63 -2.86 2.22 6.09
C ASP A 63 -1.37 2.25 6.51
N ARG A 64 -0.91 3.38 7.02
CA ARG A 64 0.49 3.56 7.49
C ARG A 64 0.84 2.62 8.65
N PRO A 65 0.13 2.66 9.80
CA PRO A 65 0.45 1.75 10.89
C PRO A 65 0.20 0.28 10.54
N ALA A 66 -0.84 -0.04 9.78
CA ALA A 66 -1.15 -1.42 9.41
C ALA A 66 -0.01 -2.05 8.60
N LEU A 67 0.45 -1.39 7.54
CA LEU A 67 1.57 -1.87 6.75
C LEU A 67 2.86 -1.96 7.57
N SER A 68 3.14 -0.95 8.42
CA SER A 68 4.31 -0.92 9.29
C SER A 68 4.31 -2.03 10.34
N MET A 69 3.17 -2.30 10.96
CA MET A 69 3.05 -3.37 11.97
C MET A 69 3.36 -4.75 11.36
N ILE A 70 2.76 -5.06 10.22
CA ILE A 70 2.98 -6.35 9.55
C ILE A 70 4.44 -6.47 9.09
N SER A 71 4.99 -5.45 8.42
CA SER A 71 6.38 -5.47 7.95
C SER A 71 7.38 -5.65 9.10
N ARG A 72 7.19 -4.95 10.22
CA ARG A 72 8.07 -5.07 11.39
C ARG A 72 7.93 -6.43 12.10
N ALA A 73 6.75 -7.02 12.12
CA ALA A 73 6.57 -8.36 12.67
C ALA A 73 7.27 -9.41 11.79
N GLU A 74 7.24 -9.25 10.46
CA GLU A 74 8.03 -10.09 9.53
C GLU A 74 9.53 -9.93 9.77
N GLU A 75 10.02 -8.69 9.88
CA GLU A 75 11.45 -8.40 10.13
C GLU A 75 11.94 -9.03 11.43
N ARG A 76 11.10 -9.12 12.47
CA ARG A 76 11.41 -9.77 13.74
C ARG A 76 11.22 -11.29 13.70
N GLY A 77 10.70 -11.84 12.61
CA GLY A 77 10.40 -13.28 12.49
C GLY A 77 9.22 -13.76 13.34
N GLU A 78 8.35 -12.83 13.79
CA GLU A 78 7.17 -13.16 14.62
C GLU A 78 6.03 -13.75 13.78
N ILE A 79 5.97 -13.38 12.51
CA ILE A 79 4.97 -13.86 11.54
C ILE A 79 5.65 -14.19 10.20
N LYS A 80 5.02 -15.07 9.43
CA LYS A 80 5.46 -15.45 8.08
C LYS A 80 4.25 -15.60 7.15
N SER A 81 4.47 -15.49 5.85
CA SER A 81 3.43 -15.65 4.85
C SER A 81 2.63 -16.93 5.05
N GLY A 82 1.30 -16.82 4.99
CA GLY A 82 0.36 -17.90 5.26
C GLY A 82 -0.17 -17.94 6.69
N ASP A 83 0.45 -17.23 7.63
CA ASP A 83 -0.08 -17.12 8.99
C ASP A 83 -1.41 -16.35 9.01
N ARG A 84 -2.14 -16.51 10.12
CA ARG A 84 -3.42 -15.85 10.34
C ARG A 84 -3.26 -14.70 11.32
N LEU A 85 -3.63 -13.50 10.87
CA LEU A 85 -3.66 -12.30 11.68
C LEU A 85 -5.07 -12.11 12.24
N ILE A 86 -5.18 -11.85 13.54
CA ILE A 86 -6.45 -11.65 14.23
C ILE A 86 -6.41 -10.30 14.93
N GLU A 87 -7.43 -9.47 14.72
CA GLU A 87 -7.54 -8.15 15.30
C GLU A 87 -8.98 -7.81 15.70
N ALA A 88 -9.15 -7.28 16.91
CA ALA A 88 -10.44 -6.78 17.40
C ALA A 88 -10.63 -5.33 16.93
N THR A 89 -11.29 -5.14 15.80
CA THR A 89 -11.49 -3.82 15.19
C THR A 89 -12.75 -3.79 14.34
N SER A 90 -13.48 -2.69 14.39
CA SER A 90 -14.69 -2.45 13.59
C SER A 90 -14.55 -1.30 12.59
N GLY A 91 -13.36 -0.71 12.46
CA GLY A 91 -13.16 0.49 11.65
C GLY A 91 -11.98 0.43 10.70
N ASN A 92 -11.46 1.59 10.39
CA ASN A 92 -10.38 1.77 9.40
C ASN A 92 -9.12 0.95 9.68
N THR A 93 -8.83 0.63 10.93
CA THR A 93 -7.71 -0.24 11.30
C THR A 93 -7.89 -1.65 10.71
N GLY A 94 -9.09 -2.23 10.84
CA GLY A 94 -9.40 -3.54 10.27
C GLY A 94 -9.32 -3.54 8.74
N ILE A 95 -9.85 -2.49 8.11
CA ILE A 95 -9.79 -2.33 6.65
C ILE A 95 -8.33 -2.27 6.18
N ALA A 96 -7.51 -1.45 6.82
CA ALA A 96 -6.10 -1.28 6.47
C ALA A 96 -5.27 -2.56 6.73
N LEU A 97 -5.53 -3.26 7.84
CA LEU A 97 -4.87 -4.55 8.13
C LEU A 97 -5.27 -5.62 7.11
N ALA A 98 -6.54 -5.68 6.72
CA ALA A 98 -7.00 -6.63 5.70
C ALA A 98 -6.32 -6.38 4.35
N MET A 99 -6.20 -5.11 3.93
CA MET A 99 -5.47 -4.74 2.71
C MET A 99 -3.99 -5.12 2.80
N ALA A 100 -3.29 -4.70 3.86
CA ALA A 100 -1.87 -4.95 4.02
C ALA A 100 -1.56 -6.46 4.13
N ALA A 101 -2.43 -7.22 4.82
CA ALA A 101 -2.32 -8.65 4.92
C ALA A 101 -2.52 -9.35 3.57
N ALA A 102 -3.51 -8.92 2.79
CA ALA A 102 -3.77 -9.47 1.45
C ALA A 102 -2.57 -9.26 0.52
N ILE A 103 -1.96 -8.06 0.52
CA ILE A 103 -0.75 -7.75 -0.26
C ILE A 103 0.41 -8.70 0.10
N LYS A 104 0.56 -9.04 1.38
CA LYS A 104 1.68 -9.83 1.91
C LYS A 104 1.39 -11.34 2.05
N GLY A 105 0.20 -11.79 1.64
CA GLY A 105 -0.18 -13.20 1.63
C GLY A 105 -0.60 -13.78 2.99
N TYR A 106 -1.08 -12.92 3.91
CA TYR A 106 -1.65 -13.34 5.19
C TYR A 106 -3.17 -13.54 5.10
N LYS A 107 -3.70 -14.40 5.98
CA LYS A 107 -5.13 -14.52 6.23
C LYS A 107 -5.51 -13.59 7.38
N THR A 108 -6.60 -12.83 7.25
CA THR A 108 -7.08 -11.94 8.31
C THR A 108 -8.43 -12.39 8.86
N VAL A 109 -8.59 -12.21 10.17
CA VAL A 109 -9.87 -12.32 10.88
C VAL A 109 -10.07 -11.06 11.69
N SER A 110 -11.17 -10.36 11.44
CA SER A 110 -11.56 -9.16 12.19
C SER A 110 -12.76 -9.48 13.05
N TYR A 111 -12.67 -9.20 14.35
CA TYR A 111 -13.81 -9.21 15.26
C TYR A 111 -14.37 -7.80 15.35
N THR A 112 -15.58 -7.61 14.86
CA THR A 112 -16.23 -6.28 14.75
C THR A 112 -17.12 -5.94 15.95
N HIS A 113 -17.44 -6.93 16.78
CA HIS A 113 -18.22 -6.77 18.02
C HIS A 113 -17.79 -7.87 19.00
N LEU A 114 -17.68 -7.49 20.24
CA LEU A 114 -17.40 -8.35 21.41
C LEU A 114 -18.68 -8.61 22.17
#